data_4829fbf0c2b168ecd4b8a7e64c53ef2b
#
_entry.id   4829fbf0c2b168ecd4b8a7e64c53ef2b
#
_cell.length_a   1.000
_cell.length_b   1.000
_cell.length_c   1.000
_cell.angle_alpha   90.00
_cell.angle_beta   90.00
_cell.angle_gamma   90.00
#
_symmetry.space_group_name_H-M   'P 1'
#
loop_
_entity.id
_entity.type
_entity.pdbx_description
1 polymer ?
#
loop_
_entity_poly.entity_id
_entity_poly.type
_entity_poly.pdbx_seq_one_letter_code
_entity_poly.pdbx_strand_id
1 'polypeptide(L)'
;MIVSRMPAQDVTYLDWAASAPPDPSALDMAREVSLRFFANPSSPHGLGHAAQQRLQEARLQFARAVNAQAREIVFTSGGTESNTTLLLSLLDRHRLGGVERQKAHIVITAIEHASIFDQARSLERHGISCTTVHSRPDGHVDPNAVADALREETLLVSTMLVNNETGAVLDVAGIAAAVRERSAHQGRKILLHADAVQALGKVPFSPAQLGIDAASFSGHKLGAPRGIGALYLRTGPAPGFLAQGGGQESGRRPGTENLAGICALALAAERRVSALGETFAGACRCATRLMRGLRQIKGAWLFPLARSEEDFTTYSPFIVSMGFPPLPAEVVVRIADENGFCIATGSACSSKKKDRTRVLESMGVEAETARSAVRVSIGPTTTLQQIDAFLDMLSRALPPLLSISRGAAG
;
A
#
# COMPACT_ATOMS: atom_id res chain seq x y z
N MET A 1 -6.70 8.98 -31.85
CA MET A 1 -5.46 9.74 -31.97
C MET A 1 -4.63 9.46 -30.73
N ILE A 2 -3.67 8.54 -30.80
CA ILE A 2 -2.73 8.26 -29.71
C ILE A 2 -1.74 9.42 -29.75
N VAL A 3 -1.81 10.26 -28.73
CA VAL A 3 -0.92 11.40 -28.57
C VAL A 3 0.48 10.87 -28.31
N SER A 4 1.36 10.96 -29.29
CA SER A 4 2.81 10.84 -29.11
C SER A 4 3.25 12.04 -28.27
N ARG A 5 3.40 11.87 -26.96
CA ARG A 5 3.80 12.97 -26.09
C ARG A 5 5.01 12.60 -25.27
N MET A 6 5.98 13.47 -25.38
CA MET A 6 7.22 13.69 -24.61
C MET A 6 8.10 12.47 -24.38
N PRO A 7 9.35 12.51 -24.76
CA PRO A 7 10.35 11.61 -24.22
C PRO A 7 10.34 11.73 -22.70
N ALA A 8 10.49 10.59 -22.00
CA ALA A 8 10.43 10.51 -20.53
C ALA A 8 11.43 11.44 -19.79
N GLN A 9 12.27 12.13 -20.51
CA GLN A 9 13.28 13.07 -20.01
C GLN A 9 12.73 14.44 -19.59
N ASP A 10 11.54 14.82 -20.08
CA ASP A 10 10.95 16.15 -19.83
C ASP A 10 9.77 16.11 -18.84
N VAL A 11 9.53 14.97 -18.18
CA VAL A 11 8.37 14.76 -17.30
C VAL A 11 8.80 14.70 -15.84
N THR A 12 8.15 15.50 -14.99
CA THR A 12 8.28 15.41 -13.53
C THR A 12 7.30 14.37 -12.97
N TYR A 13 7.82 13.25 -12.51
CA TYR A 13 7.02 12.14 -12.00
C TYR A 13 6.74 12.28 -10.50
N LEU A 14 5.49 12.60 -10.16
CA LEU A 14 4.99 12.79 -8.80
C LEU A 14 3.87 11.78 -8.46
N ASP A 15 3.89 10.58 -9.05
CA ASP A 15 2.92 9.49 -8.81
C ASP A 15 3.58 8.20 -8.33
N TRP A 16 4.59 8.32 -7.45
CA TRP A 16 5.34 7.21 -6.88
C TRP A 16 4.49 6.22 -6.08
N ALA A 17 3.38 6.69 -5.50
CA ALA A 17 2.46 5.82 -4.77
C ALA A 17 1.62 4.91 -5.69
N ALA A 18 1.42 5.28 -6.97
CA ALA A 18 0.79 4.41 -7.95
C ALA A 18 1.77 3.33 -8.44
N SER A 19 2.99 3.71 -8.84
CA SER A 19 4.06 2.77 -9.18
C SER A 19 5.40 3.49 -9.09
N ALA A 20 6.37 2.93 -8.38
CA ALA A 20 7.72 3.47 -8.40
C ALA A 20 8.37 3.23 -9.78
N PRO A 21 9.14 4.19 -10.32
CA PRO A 21 10.04 3.92 -11.43
C PRO A 21 10.93 2.71 -11.10
N PRO A 22 11.19 1.84 -12.08
CA PRO A 22 12.03 0.65 -11.85
C PRO A 22 13.43 1.05 -11.40
N ASP A 23 13.96 0.34 -10.39
CA ASP A 23 15.37 0.44 -10.02
C ASP A 23 16.20 -0.29 -11.10
N PRO A 24 17.15 0.39 -11.81
CA PRO A 24 17.94 -0.24 -12.83
C PRO A 24 18.68 -1.50 -12.33
N SER A 25 19.23 -1.46 -11.11
CA SER A 25 19.92 -2.62 -10.53
C SER A 25 18.97 -3.81 -10.30
N ALA A 26 17.70 -3.54 -9.96
CA ALA A 26 16.70 -4.60 -9.82
C ALA A 26 16.30 -5.21 -11.19
N LEU A 27 16.24 -4.39 -12.25
CA LEU A 27 16.02 -4.88 -13.61
C LEU A 27 17.19 -5.70 -14.12
N ASP A 28 18.42 -5.25 -13.89
CA ASP A 28 19.64 -5.99 -14.27
C ASP A 28 19.71 -7.32 -13.52
N MET A 29 19.39 -7.35 -12.23
CA MET A 29 19.28 -8.57 -11.43
C MET A 29 18.24 -9.53 -12.04
N ALA A 30 17.05 -9.05 -12.38
CA ALA A 30 16.02 -9.89 -12.99
C ALA A 30 16.48 -10.47 -14.33
N ARG A 31 17.14 -9.66 -15.16
CA ARG A 31 17.70 -10.11 -16.44
C ARG A 31 18.78 -11.17 -16.25
N GLU A 32 19.75 -10.92 -15.36
CA GLU A 32 20.84 -11.86 -15.08
C GLU A 32 20.28 -13.21 -14.59
N VAL A 33 19.39 -13.16 -13.60
CA VAL A 33 18.79 -14.38 -13.02
C VAL A 33 17.98 -15.15 -14.06
N SER A 34 17.23 -14.48 -14.94
CA SER A 34 16.49 -15.13 -16.01
C SER A 34 17.39 -15.89 -17.00
N LEU A 35 18.58 -15.38 -17.25
CA LEU A 35 19.52 -15.98 -18.19
C LEU A 35 20.36 -17.10 -17.55
N ARG A 36 20.75 -16.95 -16.29
CA ARG A 36 21.70 -17.87 -15.62
C ARG A 36 21.01 -18.97 -14.81
N PHE A 37 19.85 -18.70 -14.24
CA PHE A 37 19.13 -19.59 -13.34
C PHE A 37 17.73 -19.96 -13.90
N PHE A 38 17.67 -20.26 -15.18
CA PHE A 38 16.42 -20.52 -15.91
C PHE A 38 15.75 -21.84 -15.58
N ALA A 39 16.46 -22.77 -14.91
CA ALA A 39 15.93 -24.07 -14.57
C ALA A 39 14.89 -24.00 -13.46
N ASN A 40 13.95 -24.93 -13.46
CA ASN A 40 12.96 -25.06 -12.39
C ASN A 40 13.66 -25.37 -11.07
N PRO A 41 13.45 -24.58 -9.99
CA PRO A 41 14.06 -24.81 -8.69
C PRO A 41 13.71 -26.18 -8.07
N SER A 42 12.63 -26.82 -8.52
CA SER A 42 12.24 -28.17 -8.07
C SER A 42 12.89 -29.31 -8.83
N SER A 43 13.72 -29.04 -9.87
CA SER A 43 14.37 -30.07 -10.66
C SER A 43 15.56 -30.71 -9.94
N PRO A 44 15.73 -32.06 -10.02
CA PRO A 44 16.75 -32.79 -9.24
C PRO A 44 18.16 -32.76 -9.87
N HIS A 45 18.39 -31.94 -10.89
CA HIS A 45 19.69 -31.80 -11.52
C HIS A 45 20.40 -30.50 -11.08
N GLY A 46 21.71 -30.39 -11.40
CA GLY A 46 22.59 -29.29 -10.92
C GLY A 46 22.06 -27.89 -11.21
N LEU A 47 21.46 -27.65 -12.39
CA LEU A 47 20.88 -26.35 -12.72
C LEU A 47 19.63 -26.04 -11.86
N GLY A 48 18.81 -27.05 -11.53
CA GLY A 48 17.68 -26.89 -10.62
C GLY A 48 18.14 -26.57 -9.20
N HIS A 49 19.17 -27.28 -8.70
CA HIS A 49 19.76 -27.00 -7.40
C HIS A 49 20.36 -25.59 -7.32
N ALA A 50 21.02 -25.10 -8.36
CA ALA A 50 21.53 -23.73 -8.42
C ALA A 50 20.41 -22.70 -8.37
N ALA A 51 19.30 -22.92 -9.10
CA ALA A 51 18.11 -22.07 -9.06
C ALA A 51 17.47 -22.09 -7.68
N GLN A 52 17.35 -23.26 -7.03
CA GLN A 52 16.83 -23.41 -5.68
C GLN A 52 17.69 -22.68 -4.64
N GLN A 53 19.01 -22.79 -4.74
CA GLN A 53 19.91 -22.05 -3.86
C GLN A 53 19.71 -20.56 -4.01
N ARG A 54 19.64 -20.06 -5.25
CA ARG A 54 19.42 -18.64 -5.54
C ARG A 54 18.08 -18.14 -4.99
N LEU A 55 17.02 -18.97 -5.06
CA LEU A 55 15.71 -18.68 -4.47
C LEU A 55 15.83 -18.51 -2.94
N GLN A 56 16.56 -19.40 -2.25
CA GLN A 56 16.73 -19.32 -0.80
C GLN A 56 17.56 -18.09 -0.38
N GLU A 57 18.60 -17.76 -1.11
CA GLU A 57 19.39 -16.53 -0.89
C GLU A 57 18.52 -15.28 -0.99
N ALA A 58 17.71 -15.17 -2.05
CA ALA A 58 16.81 -14.04 -2.23
C ALA A 58 15.71 -13.98 -1.13
N ARG A 59 15.22 -15.15 -0.69
CA ARG A 59 14.26 -15.23 0.41
C ARG A 59 14.87 -14.72 1.72
N LEU A 60 16.09 -15.10 2.04
CA LEU A 60 16.83 -14.61 3.21
C LEU A 60 17.09 -13.10 3.11
N GLN A 61 17.47 -12.60 1.94
CA GLN A 61 17.70 -11.17 1.70
C GLN A 61 16.42 -10.36 1.93
N PHE A 62 15.29 -10.77 1.35
CA PHE A 62 14.01 -10.10 1.56
C PHE A 62 13.55 -10.18 3.02
N ALA A 63 13.68 -11.35 3.66
CA ALA A 63 13.32 -11.54 5.06
C ALA A 63 14.10 -10.59 5.98
N ARG A 64 15.40 -10.38 5.74
CA ARG A 64 16.21 -9.38 6.48
C ARG A 64 15.68 -7.95 6.28
N ALA A 65 15.33 -7.59 5.05
CA ALA A 65 14.80 -6.27 4.75
C ALA A 65 13.48 -5.97 5.48
N VAL A 66 12.68 -7.00 5.80
CA VAL A 66 11.41 -6.84 6.53
C VAL A 66 11.52 -7.25 8.01
N ASN A 67 12.72 -7.48 8.54
CA ASN A 67 12.96 -7.91 9.93
C ASN A 67 12.18 -9.20 10.30
N ALA A 68 12.16 -10.19 9.39
CA ALA A 68 11.46 -11.46 9.54
C ALA A 68 12.41 -12.66 9.31
N GLN A 69 11.90 -13.86 9.52
CA GLN A 69 12.60 -15.10 9.20
C GLN A 69 12.24 -15.57 7.78
N ALA A 70 13.16 -16.25 7.08
CA ALA A 70 12.94 -16.71 5.71
C ALA A 70 11.68 -17.60 5.57
N ARG A 71 11.42 -18.46 6.54
CA ARG A 71 10.24 -19.35 6.58
C ARG A 71 8.90 -18.61 6.74
N GLU A 72 8.92 -17.33 7.10
CA GLU A 72 7.75 -16.48 7.28
C GLU A 72 7.40 -15.71 5.99
N ILE A 73 8.20 -15.86 4.94
CA ILE A 73 7.98 -15.16 3.67
C ILE A 73 7.36 -16.12 2.65
N VAL A 74 6.29 -15.67 2.01
CA VAL A 74 5.63 -16.32 0.86
C VAL A 74 5.64 -15.34 -0.29
N PHE A 75 6.26 -15.69 -1.42
CA PHE A 75 6.27 -14.84 -2.60
C PHE A 75 4.95 -14.97 -3.37
N THR A 76 4.47 -13.82 -3.84
CA THR A 76 3.20 -13.66 -4.55
C THR A 76 3.41 -12.84 -5.82
N SER A 77 2.36 -12.58 -6.59
CA SER A 77 2.44 -11.70 -7.77
C SER A 77 2.33 -10.20 -7.43
N GLY A 78 2.02 -9.85 -6.18
CA GLY A 78 1.88 -8.45 -5.76
C GLY A 78 1.04 -8.29 -4.49
N GLY A 79 0.86 -7.05 -4.05
CA GLY A 79 0.10 -6.74 -2.83
C GLY A 79 -1.35 -7.23 -2.87
N THR A 80 -2.00 -7.14 -4.03
CA THR A 80 -3.37 -7.64 -4.20
C THR A 80 -3.45 -9.15 -3.96
N GLU A 81 -2.56 -9.96 -4.56
CA GLU A 81 -2.54 -11.40 -4.30
C GLU A 81 -2.24 -11.69 -2.82
N SER A 82 -1.30 -10.96 -2.21
CA SER A 82 -0.96 -11.12 -0.79
C SER A 82 -2.18 -10.87 0.11
N ASN A 83 -2.87 -9.74 -0.09
CA ASN A 83 -4.06 -9.36 0.66
C ASN A 83 -5.20 -10.37 0.47
N THR A 84 -5.52 -10.72 -0.79
CA THR A 84 -6.64 -11.61 -1.10
C THR A 84 -6.37 -13.05 -0.67
N THR A 85 -5.13 -13.54 -0.80
CA THR A 85 -4.76 -14.90 -0.35
C THR A 85 -5.00 -15.05 1.15
N LEU A 86 -4.58 -14.06 1.95
CA LEU A 86 -4.80 -14.09 3.39
C LEU A 86 -6.29 -14.10 3.73
N LEU A 87 -7.07 -13.20 3.15
CA LEU A 87 -8.51 -13.11 3.42
C LEU A 87 -9.25 -14.36 2.97
N LEU A 88 -8.97 -14.86 1.76
CA LEU A 88 -9.59 -16.08 1.24
C LEU A 88 -9.21 -17.33 2.05
N SER A 89 -8.02 -17.37 2.66
CA SER A 89 -7.61 -18.49 3.50
C SER A 89 -8.53 -18.73 4.70
N LEU A 90 -9.30 -17.71 5.11
CA LEU A 90 -10.29 -17.83 6.17
C LEU A 90 -11.45 -18.77 5.78
N LEU A 91 -11.76 -18.88 4.48
CA LEU A 91 -12.80 -19.79 4.00
C LEU A 91 -12.42 -21.26 4.25
N ASP A 92 -11.14 -21.60 4.04
CA ASP A 92 -10.65 -22.97 4.26
C ASP A 92 -10.57 -23.29 5.77
N ARG A 93 -10.00 -22.40 6.57
CA ARG A 93 -9.93 -22.55 8.02
C ARG A 93 -11.32 -22.72 8.66
N HIS A 94 -12.31 -22.03 8.12
CA HIS A 94 -13.68 -22.13 8.59
C HIS A 94 -14.27 -23.53 8.32
N ARG A 95 -13.94 -24.15 7.17
CA ARG A 95 -14.37 -25.52 6.84
C ARG A 95 -13.71 -26.58 7.71
N LEU A 96 -12.44 -26.39 8.09
CA LEU A 96 -11.65 -27.35 8.85
C LEU A 96 -11.78 -27.18 10.36
N GLY A 97 -12.15 -25.98 10.84
CA GLY A 97 -12.09 -25.61 12.26
C GLY A 97 -13.36 -25.88 13.08
N GLY A 98 -14.41 -26.48 12.53
CA GLY A 98 -15.65 -26.77 13.28
C GLY A 98 -16.44 -25.52 13.72
N VAL A 99 -15.98 -24.31 13.41
CA VAL A 99 -16.73 -23.08 13.63
C VAL A 99 -17.83 -22.98 12.59
N GLU A 100 -19.09 -22.82 13.01
CA GLU A 100 -20.19 -22.62 12.09
C GLU A 100 -19.93 -21.41 11.21
N ARG A 101 -19.97 -21.60 9.90
CA ARG A 101 -19.67 -20.60 8.86
C ARG A 101 -20.41 -19.28 9.07
N GLN A 102 -21.59 -19.34 9.65
CA GLN A 102 -22.46 -18.19 9.91
C GLN A 102 -22.01 -17.31 11.08
N LYS A 103 -21.03 -17.74 11.86
CA LYS A 103 -20.51 -17.00 13.04
C LYS A 103 -19.17 -16.34 12.79
N ALA A 104 -18.45 -16.68 11.72
CA ALA A 104 -17.12 -16.12 11.46
C ALA A 104 -17.19 -14.62 11.17
N HIS A 105 -16.26 -13.87 11.75
CA HIS A 105 -16.22 -12.41 11.69
C HIS A 105 -14.80 -11.90 11.40
N ILE A 106 -14.73 -10.80 10.65
CA ILE A 106 -13.50 -10.03 10.41
C ILE A 106 -13.73 -8.55 10.70
N VAL A 107 -12.66 -7.86 11.06
CA VAL A 107 -12.67 -6.39 11.21
C VAL A 107 -11.68 -5.81 10.20
N ILE A 108 -12.11 -4.79 9.45
CA ILE A 108 -11.26 -4.02 8.54
C ILE A 108 -11.41 -2.53 8.83
N THR A 109 -10.44 -1.70 8.39
CA THR A 109 -10.62 -0.26 8.44
C THR A 109 -11.32 0.26 7.17
N ALA A 110 -12.05 1.37 7.29
CA ALA A 110 -12.76 1.98 6.15
C ALA A 110 -11.81 2.55 5.09
N ILE A 111 -10.55 2.74 5.46
CA ILE A 111 -9.52 3.35 4.60
C ILE A 111 -8.63 2.32 3.89
N GLU A 112 -8.98 1.03 3.96
CA GLU A 112 -8.22 -0.05 3.29
C GLU A 112 -8.16 0.12 1.78
N HIS A 113 -7.11 -0.47 1.18
CA HIS A 113 -7.04 -0.63 -0.27
C HIS A 113 -8.20 -1.52 -0.79
N ALA A 114 -8.63 -1.29 -2.04
CA ALA A 114 -9.72 -2.05 -2.66
C ALA A 114 -9.52 -3.59 -2.59
N SER A 115 -8.28 -4.08 -2.64
CA SER A 115 -7.98 -5.52 -2.50
C SER A 115 -8.35 -6.12 -1.13
N ILE A 116 -8.46 -5.30 -0.08
CA ILE A 116 -8.99 -5.71 1.22
C ILE A 116 -10.50 -5.44 1.27
N PHE A 117 -10.91 -4.22 0.95
CA PHE A 117 -12.28 -3.76 1.10
C PHE A 117 -13.28 -4.56 0.25
N ASP A 118 -12.99 -4.74 -1.04
CA ASP A 118 -13.85 -5.51 -1.94
C ASP A 118 -13.80 -7.01 -1.64
N GLN A 119 -12.63 -7.51 -1.19
CA GLN A 119 -12.51 -8.90 -0.78
C GLN A 119 -13.30 -9.18 0.51
N ALA A 120 -13.31 -8.27 1.48
CA ALA A 120 -14.14 -8.39 2.68
C ALA A 120 -15.64 -8.48 2.33
N ARG A 121 -16.12 -7.59 1.44
CA ARG A 121 -17.49 -7.66 0.90
C ARG A 121 -17.77 -8.97 0.16
N SER A 122 -16.76 -9.54 -0.51
CA SER A 122 -16.90 -10.85 -1.11
C SER A 122 -17.06 -11.95 -0.07
N LEU A 123 -16.33 -11.88 1.03
CA LEU A 123 -16.43 -12.85 2.14
C LEU A 123 -17.81 -12.82 2.81
N GLU A 124 -18.47 -11.66 2.89
CA GLU A 124 -19.85 -11.57 3.40
C GLU A 124 -20.83 -12.42 2.58
N ARG A 125 -20.68 -12.43 1.24
CA ARG A 125 -21.48 -13.31 0.37
C ARG A 125 -21.20 -14.80 0.62
N HIS A 126 -20.08 -15.11 1.26
CA HIS A 126 -19.71 -16.47 1.66
C HIS A 126 -19.99 -16.78 3.14
N GLY A 127 -20.70 -15.89 3.84
CA GLY A 127 -21.16 -16.10 5.22
C GLY A 127 -20.17 -15.70 6.31
N ILE A 128 -19.08 -14.97 5.97
CA ILE A 128 -18.18 -14.37 6.97
C ILE A 128 -18.59 -12.90 7.15
N SER A 129 -19.06 -12.55 8.34
CA SER A 129 -19.47 -11.17 8.63
C SER A 129 -18.27 -10.22 8.72
N CYS A 130 -18.48 -8.94 8.36
CA CYS A 130 -17.44 -7.93 8.38
C CYS A 130 -17.91 -6.69 9.16
N THR A 131 -17.08 -6.20 10.08
CA THR A 131 -17.25 -4.86 10.65
C THR A 131 -16.18 -3.93 10.07
N THR A 132 -16.63 -2.79 9.54
CA THR A 132 -15.75 -1.73 9.02
C THR A 132 -15.61 -0.64 10.05
N VAL A 133 -14.39 -0.40 10.55
CA VAL A 133 -14.08 0.68 11.51
C VAL A 133 -13.73 1.95 10.75
N HIS A 134 -14.46 3.03 11.01
CA HIS A 134 -14.20 4.32 10.36
C HIS A 134 -12.97 5.01 10.92
N SER A 135 -12.32 5.81 10.08
CA SER A 135 -11.25 6.69 10.51
C SER A 135 -11.80 7.97 11.17
N ARG A 136 -10.95 8.61 11.97
CA ARG A 136 -11.19 9.97 12.45
C ARG A 136 -11.00 11.00 11.32
N PRO A 137 -11.42 12.25 11.50
CA PRO A 137 -11.22 13.31 10.49
C PRO A 137 -9.75 13.57 10.13
N ASP A 138 -8.81 13.17 10.99
CA ASP A 138 -7.37 13.23 10.75
C ASP A 138 -6.84 12.04 9.92
N GLY A 139 -7.69 11.10 9.53
CA GLY A 139 -7.34 9.92 8.73
C GLY A 139 -6.75 8.76 9.53
N HIS A 140 -6.63 8.89 10.85
CA HIS A 140 -6.18 7.80 11.73
C HIS A 140 -7.35 6.97 12.22
N VAL A 141 -7.08 5.73 12.61
CA VAL A 141 -8.05 4.81 13.22
C VAL A 141 -7.73 4.67 14.69
N ASP A 142 -8.75 4.86 15.54
CA ASP A 142 -8.60 4.70 16.98
C ASP A 142 -8.46 3.20 17.32
N PRO A 143 -7.38 2.77 18.02
CA PRO A 143 -7.25 1.40 18.50
C PRO A 143 -8.44 0.94 19.36
N ASN A 144 -9.05 1.84 20.15
CA ASN A 144 -10.22 1.51 20.95
C ASN A 144 -11.45 1.20 20.07
N ALA A 145 -11.65 1.95 18.98
CA ALA A 145 -12.74 1.65 18.04
C ALA A 145 -12.56 0.28 17.36
N VAL A 146 -11.30 -0.15 17.13
CA VAL A 146 -11.02 -1.50 16.67
C VAL A 146 -11.34 -2.52 17.78
N ALA A 147 -10.96 -2.26 19.03
CA ALA A 147 -11.25 -3.13 20.17
C ALA A 147 -12.77 -3.34 20.35
N ASP A 148 -13.56 -2.27 20.25
CA ASP A 148 -15.01 -2.29 20.36
C ASP A 148 -15.70 -3.07 19.23
N ALA A 149 -15.05 -3.13 18.06
CA ALA A 149 -15.53 -3.92 16.91
C ALA A 149 -15.26 -5.42 17.03
N LEU A 150 -14.42 -5.86 17.98
CA LEU A 150 -14.05 -7.27 18.14
C LEU A 150 -15.17 -8.07 18.80
N ARG A 151 -15.53 -9.21 18.19
CA ARG A 151 -16.53 -10.18 18.67
C ARG A 151 -15.85 -11.48 19.06
N GLU A 152 -16.58 -12.37 19.75
CA GLU A 152 -16.08 -13.70 20.10
C GLU A 152 -15.63 -14.48 18.88
N GLU A 153 -16.35 -14.37 17.76
CA GLU A 153 -16.10 -15.05 16.50
C GLU A 153 -15.11 -14.32 15.58
N THR A 154 -14.50 -13.20 15.98
CA THR A 154 -13.52 -12.49 15.17
C THR A 154 -12.28 -13.35 14.91
N LEU A 155 -11.95 -13.54 13.62
CA LEU A 155 -10.82 -14.35 13.16
C LEU A 155 -9.62 -13.50 12.74
N LEU A 156 -9.89 -12.34 12.16
CA LEU A 156 -8.89 -11.46 11.56
C LEU A 156 -9.26 -10.00 11.78
N VAL A 157 -8.25 -9.20 12.08
CA VAL A 157 -8.27 -7.75 11.92
C VAL A 157 -7.31 -7.40 10.80
N SER A 158 -7.74 -6.58 9.84
CA SER A 158 -6.88 -6.06 8.76
C SER A 158 -6.86 -4.54 8.80
N THR A 159 -5.67 -3.97 8.81
CA THR A 159 -5.43 -2.52 8.77
C THR A 159 -4.27 -2.22 7.84
N MET A 160 -4.29 -1.08 7.15
CA MET A 160 -3.08 -0.64 6.46
C MET A 160 -2.11 0.04 7.44
N LEU A 161 -0.81 0.01 7.14
CA LEU A 161 0.18 0.74 7.95
C LEU A 161 0.32 2.20 7.48
N VAL A 162 0.32 2.43 6.17
CA VAL A 162 0.38 3.79 5.59
C VAL A 162 -0.72 3.92 4.54
N ASN A 163 -1.58 4.91 4.71
CA ASN A 163 -2.66 5.16 3.76
C ASN A 163 -2.12 5.70 2.42
N ASN A 164 -2.51 5.06 1.33
CA ASN A 164 -2.02 5.36 -0.02
C ASN A 164 -2.63 6.64 -0.64
N GLU A 165 -3.62 7.25 0.01
CA GLU A 165 -4.27 8.49 -0.46
C GLU A 165 -3.86 9.69 0.38
N THR A 166 -3.93 9.58 1.71
CA THR A 166 -3.67 10.69 2.64
C THR A 166 -2.24 10.69 3.21
N GLY A 167 -1.57 9.53 3.19
CA GLY A 167 -0.28 9.35 3.83
C GLY A 167 -0.36 9.13 5.35
N ALA A 168 -1.54 9.03 5.96
CA ALA A 168 -1.67 8.74 7.38
C ALA A 168 -0.96 7.44 7.75
N VAL A 169 -0.15 7.48 8.81
CA VAL A 169 0.55 6.33 9.39
C VAL A 169 -0.24 5.84 10.58
N LEU A 170 -0.83 4.65 10.49
CA LEU A 170 -1.73 4.14 11.51
C LEU A 170 -0.97 3.57 12.70
N ASP A 171 -1.55 3.70 13.89
CA ASP A 171 -1.05 3.08 15.13
C ASP A 171 -1.37 1.57 15.16
N VAL A 172 -0.66 0.83 14.30
CA VAL A 172 -0.80 -0.64 14.20
C VAL A 172 -0.35 -1.32 15.49
N ALA A 173 0.59 -0.75 16.24
CA ALA A 173 1.04 -1.32 17.51
C ALA A 173 -0.04 -1.19 18.61
N GLY A 174 -0.74 -0.06 18.67
CA GLY A 174 -1.90 0.13 19.55
C GLY A 174 -3.05 -0.83 19.17
N ILE A 175 -3.35 -0.97 17.89
CA ILE A 175 -4.33 -1.96 17.39
C ILE A 175 -3.89 -3.38 17.79
N ALA A 176 -2.60 -3.71 17.67
CA ALA A 176 -2.08 -5.02 18.07
C ALA A 176 -2.22 -5.29 19.56
N ALA A 177 -2.08 -4.28 20.40
CA ALA A 177 -2.30 -4.42 21.85
C ALA A 177 -3.77 -4.76 22.14
N ALA A 178 -4.71 -4.03 21.56
CA ALA A 178 -6.16 -4.28 21.71
C ALA A 178 -6.57 -5.68 21.20
N VAL A 179 -6.06 -6.08 20.04
CA VAL A 179 -6.32 -7.42 19.47
C VAL A 179 -5.76 -8.54 20.36
N ARG A 180 -4.57 -8.35 20.94
CA ARG A 180 -3.96 -9.33 21.85
C ARG A 180 -4.75 -9.48 23.15
N GLU A 181 -5.17 -8.38 23.73
CA GLU A 181 -5.99 -8.37 24.94
C GLU A 181 -7.28 -9.18 24.71
N ARG A 182 -8.00 -8.88 23.63
CA ARG A 182 -9.21 -9.61 23.26
C ARG A 182 -8.96 -11.09 22.98
N SER A 183 -7.86 -11.42 22.27
CA SER A 183 -7.46 -12.81 22.01
C SER A 183 -7.22 -13.59 23.31
N ALA A 184 -6.60 -12.97 24.30
CA ALA A 184 -6.35 -13.58 25.61
C ALA A 184 -7.68 -13.88 26.34
N HIS A 185 -8.61 -12.95 26.35
CA HIS A 185 -9.93 -13.15 26.96
C HIS A 185 -10.74 -14.26 26.29
N GLN A 186 -10.62 -14.41 24.98
CA GLN A 186 -11.35 -15.44 24.23
C GLN A 186 -10.68 -16.83 24.26
N GLY A 187 -9.44 -16.95 24.76
CA GLY A 187 -8.64 -18.17 24.67
C GLY A 187 -8.36 -18.62 23.23
N ARG A 188 -8.57 -17.73 22.24
CA ARG A 188 -8.39 -17.98 20.81
C ARG A 188 -7.64 -16.82 20.13
N LYS A 189 -6.70 -17.17 19.25
CA LYS A 189 -5.92 -16.18 18.52
C LYS A 189 -6.78 -15.48 17.43
N ILE A 190 -6.83 -14.16 17.49
CA ILE A 190 -7.25 -13.28 16.41
C ILE A 190 -6.02 -12.89 15.62
N LEU A 191 -6.02 -13.08 14.30
CA LEU A 191 -4.90 -12.68 13.44
C LEU A 191 -4.93 -11.18 13.19
N LEU A 192 -3.78 -10.54 13.27
CA LEU A 192 -3.62 -9.14 12.86
C LEU A 192 -2.78 -9.06 11.57
N HIS A 193 -3.39 -8.51 10.51
CA HIS A 193 -2.76 -8.23 9.22
C HIS A 193 -2.53 -6.74 9.04
N ALA A 194 -1.37 -6.39 8.49
CA ALA A 194 -1.07 -5.04 8.03
C ALA A 194 -0.81 -5.00 6.52
N ASP A 195 -1.58 -4.21 5.76
CA ASP A 195 -1.17 -3.84 4.40
C ASP A 195 0.02 -2.87 4.48
N ALA A 196 1.23 -3.39 4.22
CA ALA A 196 2.49 -2.64 4.28
C ALA A 196 2.99 -2.19 2.89
N VAL A 197 2.14 -2.24 1.86
CA VAL A 197 2.49 -1.90 0.47
C VAL A 197 3.02 -0.47 0.34
N GLN A 198 2.53 0.47 1.12
CA GLN A 198 3.03 1.85 1.15
C GLN A 198 4.03 2.13 2.27
N ALA A 199 4.37 1.13 3.08
CA ALA A 199 5.20 1.30 4.29
C ALA A 199 6.68 0.91 4.07
N LEU A 200 6.94 -0.25 3.45
CA LEU A 200 8.32 -0.77 3.32
C LEU A 200 9.21 0.20 2.55
N GLY A 201 10.37 0.53 3.14
CA GLY A 201 11.32 1.50 2.58
C GLY A 201 10.86 2.97 2.59
N LYS A 202 9.76 3.27 3.33
CA LYS A 202 9.22 4.63 3.50
C LYS A 202 9.01 5.01 4.96
N VAL A 203 8.74 4.01 5.82
CA VAL A 203 8.70 4.16 7.27
C VAL A 203 9.43 2.97 7.90
N PRO A 204 9.92 3.07 9.15
CA PRO A 204 10.48 1.92 9.86
C PRO A 204 9.48 0.77 9.90
N PHE A 205 9.95 -0.46 9.61
CA PHE A 205 9.10 -1.64 9.57
C PHE A 205 9.74 -2.80 10.33
N SER A 206 9.00 -3.36 11.29
CA SER A 206 9.35 -4.58 12.00
C SER A 206 8.06 -5.28 12.45
N PRO A 207 7.73 -6.47 11.92
CA PRO A 207 6.54 -7.21 12.32
C PRO A 207 6.45 -7.49 13.82
N ALA A 208 7.60 -7.74 14.45
CA ALA A 208 7.68 -8.02 15.89
C ALA A 208 7.34 -6.77 16.72
N GLN A 209 7.87 -5.60 16.35
CA GLN A 209 7.58 -4.34 17.05
C GLN A 209 6.13 -3.89 16.83
N LEU A 210 5.60 -4.06 15.61
CA LEU A 210 4.21 -3.77 15.28
C LEU A 210 3.23 -4.78 15.89
N GLY A 211 3.70 -5.95 16.33
CA GLY A 211 2.86 -6.98 16.92
C GLY A 211 1.94 -7.70 15.93
N ILE A 212 2.22 -7.63 14.63
CA ILE A 212 1.39 -8.19 13.57
C ILE A 212 1.70 -9.67 13.29
N ASP A 213 0.74 -10.39 12.74
CA ASP A 213 0.86 -11.80 12.35
C ASP A 213 1.05 -11.98 10.85
N ALA A 214 0.62 -11.01 10.05
CA ALA A 214 0.78 -11.00 8.61
C ALA A 214 1.02 -9.59 8.07
N ALA A 215 1.75 -9.48 6.94
CA ALA A 215 1.89 -8.22 6.22
C ALA A 215 2.03 -8.45 4.71
N SER A 216 1.45 -7.56 3.92
CA SER A 216 1.47 -7.62 2.46
C SER A 216 2.42 -6.59 1.86
N PHE A 217 3.17 -6.99 0.81
CA PHE A 217 4.13 -6.16 0.10
C PHE A 217 3.95 -6.26 -1.41
N SER A 218 4.32 -5.18 -2.13
CA SER A 218 4.25 -5.13 -3.58
C SER A 218 5.54 -4.58 -4.18
N GLY A 219 6.16 -5.34 -5.08
CA GLY A 219 7.48 -5.03 -5.62
C GLY A 219 7.53 -3.73 -6.42
N HIS A 220 6.50 -3.45 -7.23
CA HIS A 220 6.47 -2.23 -8.04
C HIS A 220 6.38 -0.93 -7.24
N LYS A 221 6.07 -0.98 -5.94
CA LYS A 221 6.13 0.18 -5.03
C LYS A 221 7.55 0.44 -4.50
N LEU A 222 8.44 -0.55 -4.66
CA LEU A 222 9.84 -0.50 -4.24
C LEU A 222 10.80 -0.26 -5.42
N GLY A 223 10.31 -0.32 -6.67
CA GLY A 223 11.12 -0.25 -7.88
C GLY A 223 11.52 -1.64 -8.44
N ALA A 224 11.00 -2.73 -7.89
CA ALA A 224 11.09 -4.04 -8.53
C ALA A 224 10.18 -4.14 -9.76
N PRO A 225 10.38 -5.12 -10.66
CA PRO A 225 9.46 -5.41 -11.75
C PRO A 225 8.01 -5.60 -11.25
N ARG A 226 7.03 -5.32 -12.13
CA ARG A 226 5.63 -5.66 -11.87
C ARG A 226 5.46 -7.19 -11.85
N GLY A 227 4.41 -7.69 -11.19
CA GLY A 227 4.13 -9.12 -11.13
C GLY A 227 4.91 -9.88 -10.06
N ILE A 228 5.41 -9.16 -9.04
CA ILE A 228 6.04 -9.74 -7.86
C ILE A 228 5.63 -9.00 -6.59
N GLY A 229 5.40 -9.73 -5.52
CA GLY A 229 5.14 -9.26 -4.17
C GLY A 229 5.51 -10.31 -3.15
N ALA A 230 5.16 -10.05 -1.90
CA ALA A 230 5.39 -10.99 -0.81
C ALA A 230 4.30 -10.85 0.26
N LEU A 231 4.03 -11.94 0.95
CA LEU A 231 3.23 -12.03 2.15
C LEU A 231 4.13 -12.51 3.29
N TYR A 232 4.24 -11.71 4.34
CA TYR A 232 4.79 -12.14 5.62
C TYR A 232 3.71 -12.88 6.41
N LEU A 233 4.05 -14.03 6.96
CA LEU A 233 3.20 -14.79 7.86
C LEU A 233 4.03 -15.26 9.05
N ARG A 234 3.71 -14.76 10.26
CA ARG A 234 4.37 -15.19 11.49
C ARG A 234 4.29 -16.70 11.65
N THR A 235 5.40 -17.31 12.06
CA THR A 235 5.45 -18.75 12.34
C THR A 235 4.42 -19.14 13.41
N GLY A 236 3.62 -20.17 13.13
CA GLY A 236 2.55 -20.65 14.01
C GLY A 236 1.42 -21.28 13.18
N PRO A 237 0.24 -21.48 13.76
CA PRO A 237 -0.92 -21.95 13.02
C PRO A 237 -1.23 -20.94 11.89
N ALA A 238 -0.78 -21.26 10.69
CA ALA A 238 -1.06 -20.45 9.52
C ALA A 238 -2.49 -20.70 9.05
N PRO A 239 -3.17 -19.66 8.51
CA PRO A 239 -4.43 -19.87 7.80
C PRO A 239 -4.21 -20.88 6.65
N GLY A 240 -5.20 -21.72 6.37
CA GLY A 240 -5.19 -22.59 5.19
C GLY A 240 -5.18 -21.76 3.91
N PHE A 241 -4.50 -22.26 2.87
CA PHE A 241 -4.52 -21.60 1.56
C PHE A 241 -5.51 -22.30 0.64
N LEU A 242 -6.37 -21.55 -0.06
CA LEU A 242 -7.36 -22.12 -0.97
C LEU A 242 -6.76 -22.72 -2.23
N ALA A 243 -5.63 -22.17 -2.70
CA ALA A 243 -4.95 -22.66 -3.89
C ALA A 243 -4.30 -24.02 -3.61
N GLN A 244 -4.61 -24.99 -4.44
CA GLN A 244 -4.02 -26.34 -4.40
C GLN A 244 -3.12 -26.54 -5.63
N GLY A 245 -2.03 -27.28 -5.48
CA GLY A 245 -1.06 -27.52 -6.56
C GLY A 245 0.22 -28.18 -6.06
N GLY A 246 1.36 -27.79 -6.65
CA GLY A 246 2.67 -28.28 -6.22
C GLY A 246 3.11 -27.73 -4.86
N GLY A 247 4.25 -28.23 -4.35
CA GLY A 247 4.79 -27.87 -3.03
C GLY A 247 5.52 -26.54 -2.94
N GLN A 248 5.45 -25.69 -3.98
CA GLN A 248 6.13 -24.38 -3.99
C GLN A 248 5.65 -23.50 -2.83
N GLU A 249 6.55 -22.61 -2.39
CA GLU A 249 6.30 -21.76 -1.21
C GLU A 249 5.81 -22.55 0.02
N SER A 250 6.34 -23.77 0.22
CA SER A 250 5.94 -24.70 1.28
C SER A 250 4.44 -25.09 1.19
N GLY A 251 3.91 -25.24 -0.01
CA GLY A 251 2.51 -25.57 -0.28
C GLY A 251 1.53 -24.38 -0.10
N ARG A 252 2.05 -23.21 0.24
CA ARG A 252 1.22 -22.01 0.52
C ARG A 252 0.84 -21.25 -0.74
N ARG A 253 1.70 -21.28 -1.76
CA ARG A 253 1.44 -20.64 -3.05
C ARG A 253 2.00 -21.52 -4.15
N PRO A 254 1.19 -22.42 -4.72
CA PRO A 254 1.62 -23.37 -5.76
C PRO A 254 1.96 -22.64 -7.07
N GLY A 255 2.68 -23.34 -7.94
CA GLY A 255 3.12 -22.84 -9.24
C GLY A 255 4.60 -22.43 -9.20
N THR A 256 5.32 -22.67 -10.32
CA THR A 256 6.74 -22.37 -10.46
C THR A 256 7.05 -20.94 -10.05
N GLU A 257 8.05 -20.78 -9.19
CA GLU A 257 8.43 -19.50 -8.61
C GLU A 257 8.97 -18.52 -9.68
N ASN A 258 8.58 -17.27 -9.61
CA ASN A 258 9.16 -16.18 -10.41
C ASN A 258 10.54 -15.79 -9.84
N LEU A 259 11.53 -16.66 -10.02
CA LEU A 259 12.86 -16.49 -9.43
C LEU A 259 13.50 -15.14 -9.75
N ALA A 260 13.40 -14.70 -11.00
CA ALA A 260 13.93 -13.40 -11.43
C ALA A 260 13.25 -12.22 -10.71
N GLY A 261 11.92 -12.25 -10.63
CA GLY A 261 11.15 -11.25 -9.90
C GLY A 261 11.43 -11.26 -8.40
N ILE A 262 11.62 -12.46 -7.81
CA ILE A 262 11.94 -12.64 -6.38
C ILE A 262 13.31 -12.02 -6.07
N CYS A 263 14.33 -12.30 -6.86
CA CYS A 263 15.67 -11.73 -6.67
C CYS A 263 15.68 -10.21 -6.83
N ALA A 264 14.95 -9.69 -7.82
CA ALA A 264 14.80 -8.25 -8.04
C ALA A 264 14.03 -7.57 -6.90
N LEU A 265 12.98 -8.21 -6.37
CA LEU A 265 12.23 -7.72 -5.20
C LEU A 265 13.11 -7.65 -3.95
N ALA A 266 13.89 -8.70 -3.69
CA ALA A 266 14.78 -8.76 -2.53
C ALA A 266 15.83 -7.64 -2.57
N LEU A 267 16.46 -7.43 -3.74
CA LEU A 267 17.42 -6.35 -3.95
C LEU A 267 16.77 -4.96 -3.80
N ALA A 268 15.61 -4.75 -4.43
CA ALA A 268 14.90 -3.46 -4.34
C ALA A 268 14.48 -3.15 -2.89
N ALA A 269 13.99 -4.14 -2.14
CA ALA A 269 13.62 -3.99 -0.74
C ALA A 269 14.84 -3.63 0.12
N GLU A 270 15.94 -4.36 0.00
CA GLU A 270 17.19 -4.07 0.73
C GLU A 270 17.69 -2.65 0.47
N ARG A 271 17.77 -2.24 -0.80
CA ARG A 271 18.22 -0.90 -1.18
C ARG A 271 17.31 0.20 -0.62
N ARG A 272 15.99 0.01 -0.68
CA ARG A 272 15.02 0.99 -0.14
C ARG A 272 15.10 1.11 1.37
N VAL A 273 15.25 -0.01 2.08
CA VAL A 273 15.39 -0.01 3.54
C VAL A 273 16.72 0.58 3.97
N SER A 274 17.82 0.25 3.31
CA SER A 274 19.14 0.80 3.61
C SER A 274 19.24 2.31 3.36
N ALA A 275 18.53 2.82 2.35
CA ALA A 275 18.49 4.25 2.02
C ALA A 275 17.39 5.03 2.77
N LEU A 276 16.64 4.39 3.69
CA LEU A 276 15.45 4.98 4.31
C LEU A 276 15.73 6.33 4.97
N GLY A 277 16.78 6.46 5.76
CA GLY A 277 17.09 7.70 6.48
C GLY A 277 17.28 8.90 5.56
N GLU A 278 18.07 8.74 4.49
CA GLU A 278 18.34 9.79 3.52
C GLU A 278 17.09 10.13 2.69
N THR A 279 16.40 9.10 2.18
CA THR A 279 15.20 9.28 1.35
C THR A 279 14.05 9.89 2.14
N PHE A 280 13.89 9.52 3.41
CA PHE A 280 12.88 10.10 4.30
C PHE A 280 13.16 11.58 4.56
N ALA A 281 14.41 11.95 4.90
CA ALA A 281 14.77 13.35 5.09
C ALA A 281 14.58 14.19 3.81
N GLY A 282 14.90 13.64 2.65
CA GLY A 282 14.65 14.27 1.35
C GLY A 282 13.14 14.48 1.10
N ALA A 283 12.34 13.45 1.36
CA ALA A 283 10.89 13.52 1.21
C ALA A 283 10.26 14.53 2.18
N CYS A 284 10.73 14.61 3.44
CA CYS A 284 10.28 15.63 4.39
C CYS A 284 10.49 17.05 3.85
N ARG A 285 11.69 17.36 3.33
CA ARG A 285 11.96 18.69 2.74
C ARG A 285 11.01 18.99 1.56
N CYS A 286 10.82 18.04 0.66
CA CYS A 286 9.92 18.19 -0.49
C CYS A 286 8.46 18.35 -0.06
N ALA A 287 7.97 17.53 0.89
CA ALA A 287 6.61 17.60 1.39
C ALA A 287 6.32 18.92 2.13
N THR A 288 7.25 19.35 3.01
CA THR A 288 7.14 20.65 3.69
C THR A 288 7.07 21.80 2.69
N ARG A 289 7.95 21.79 1.67
CA ARG A 289 7.95 22.82 0.62
C ARG A 289 6.65 22.83 -0.17
N LEU A 290 6.16 21.64 -0.53
CA LEU A 290 4.89 21.49 -1.25
C LEU A 290 3.71 22.03 -0.40
N MET A 291 3.57 21.59 0.84
CA MET A 291 2.45 21.99 1.70
C MET A 291 2.48 23.50 2.02
N ARG A 292 3.66 24.08 2.28
CA ARG A 292 3.82 25.53 2.48
C ARG A 292 3.44 26.31 1.23
N GLY A 293 3.85 25.86 0.05
CA GLY A 293 3.50 26.48 -1.21
C GLY A 293 1.99 26.40 -1.52
N LEU A 294 1.37 25.25 -1.26
CA LEU A 294 -0.07 25.07 -1.44
C LEU A 294 -0.90 26.04 -0.59
N ARG A 295 -0.48 26.32 0.65
CA ARG A 295 -1.17 27.28 1.54
C ARG A 295 -1.19 28.71 0.98
N GLN A 296 -0.28 29.04 0.06
CA GLN A 296 -0.27 30.34 -0.61
C GLN A 296 -1.18 30.39 -1.86
N ILE A 297 -1.66 29.25 -2.32
CA ILE A 297 -2.56 29.17 -3.49
C ILE A 297 -4.01 29.29 -3.00
N LYS A 298 -4.69 30.36 -3.39
CA LYS A 298 -6.08 30.62 -2.99
C LYS A 298 -7.00 29.47 -3.48
N GLY A 299 -7.70 28.84 -2.55
CA GLY A 299 -8.62 27.75 -2.84
C GLY A 299 -7.97 26.36 -2.82
N ALA A 300 -6.68 26.25 -2.51
CA ALA A 300 -6.03 24.98 -2.24
C ALA A 300 -6.43 24.44 -0.85
N TRP A 301 -6.68 23.13 -0.79
CA TRP A 301 -6.98 22.39 0.43
C TRP A 301 -5.95 21.28 0.61
N LEU A 302 -5.57 21.00 1.85
CA LEU A 302 -4.80 19.81 2.21
C LEU A 302 -5.74 18.79 2.86
N PHE A 303 -5.54 17.51 2.56
CA PHE A 303 -6.27 16.42 3.21
C PHE A 303 -5.29 15.50 3.95
N PRO A 304 -5.56 15.16 5.21
CA PRO A 304 -6.59 15.72 6.09
C PRO A 304 -6.41 17.22 6.35
N LEU A 305 -7.49 17.94 6.64
CA LEU A 305 -7.43 19.38 6.90
C LEU A 305 -6.53 19.73 8.10
N ALA A 306 -6.45 18.83 9.07
CA ALA A 306 -5.65 18.98 10.29
C ALA A 306 -4.15 18.67 10.07
N ARG A 307 -3.73 18.21 8.88
CA ARG A 307 -2.33 17.83 8.63
C ARG A 307 -1.39 19.01 8.76
N SER A 308 -0.43 18.87 9.69
CA SER A 308 0.68 19.80 9.83
C SER A 308 1.75 19.53 8.76
N GLU A 309 2.44 20.58 8.33
CA GLU A 309 3.55 20.49 7.39
C GLU A 309 4.87 19.99 8.02
N GLU A 310 4.87 19.82 9.33
CA GLU A 310 6.04 19.38 10.12
C GLU A 310 5.80 18.02 10.80
N ASP A 311 4.56 17.51 10.78
CA ASP A 311 4.25 16.19 11.35
C ASP A 311 4.51 15.08 10.33
N PHE A 312 5.68 14.44 10.46
CA PHE A 312 6.08 13.26 9.71
C PHE A 312 6.19 12.00 10.59
N THR A 313 5.70 12.06 11.82
CA THR A 313 5.54 10.90 12.70
C THR A 313 4.22 10.20 12.45
N THR A 314 3.15 10.97 12.29
CA THR A 314 1.80 10.45 12.03
C THR A 314 1.40 10.49 10.55
N TYR A 315 2.18 11.19 9.71
CA TYR A 315 1.98 11.21 8.26
C TYR A 315 3.27 10.94 7.49
N SER A 316 3.20 10.04 6.53
CA SER A 316 4.31 9.78 5.61
C SER A 316 4.61 11.01 4.73
N PRO A 317 5.89 11.45 4.65
CA PRO A 317 6.26 12.56 3.77
C PRO A 317 6.17 12.19 2.27
N PHE A 318 6.06 10.91 1.95
CA PHE A 318 6.02 10.44 0.58
C PHE A 318 4.67 10.62 -0.11
N ILE A 319 3.62 10.99 0.61
CA ILE A 319 2.25 11.14 0.09
C ILE A 319 1.65 12.42 0.65
N VAL A 320 1.20 13.31 -0.25
CA VAL A 320 0.47 14.52 0.09
C VAL A 320 -0.83 14.52 -0.71
N SER A 321 -1.97 14.55 0.01
CA SER A 321 -3.28 14.72 -0.59
C SER A 321 -3.69 16.18 -0.54
N MET A 322 -4.19 16.69 -1.65
CA MET A 322 -4.63 18.08 -1.78
C MET A 322 -5.86 18.17 -2.71
N GLY A 323 -6.55 19.29 -2.71
CA GLY A 323 -7.67 19.51 -3.62
C GLY A 323 -7.93 20.98 -3.85
N PHE A 324 -8.76 21.26 -4.85
CA PHE A 324 -9.11 22.63 -5.27
C PHE A 324 -10.63 22.76 -5.50
N PRO A 325 -11.46 22.56 -4.46
CA PRO A 325 -12.91 22.62 -4.64
C PRO A 325 -13.33 24.00 -5.20
N PRO A 326 -14.29 24.05 -6.13
CA PRO A 326 -15.12 22.97 -6.63
C PRO A 326 -14.56 22.23 -7.86
N LEU A 327 -13.29 22.42 -8.24
CA LEU A 327 -12.70 21.76 -9.41
C LEU A 327 -12.60 20.24 -9.19
N PRO A 328 -13.12 19.41 -10.12
CA PRO A 328 -12.90 17.96 -10.08
C PRO A 328 -11.41 17.60 -10.20
N ALA A 329 -11.00 16.56 -9.51
CA ALA A 329 -9.61 16.07 -9.51
C ALA A 329 -9.07 15.82 -10.93
N GLU A 330 -9.90 15.28 -11.81
CA GLU A 330 -9.55 14.98 -13.21
C GLU A 330 -9.11 16.22 -13.99
N VAL A 331 -9.69 17.39 -13.67
CA VAL A 331 -9.30 18.67 -14.30
C VAL A 331 -7.88 19.05 -13.85
N VAL A 332 -7.59 18.96 -12.57
CA VAL A 332 -6.26 19.27 -12.01
C VAL A 332 -5.20 18.31 -12.55
N VAL A 333 -5.50 16.99 -12.58
CA VAL A 333 -4.60 15.96 -13.14
C VAL A 333 -4.31 16.24 -14.61
N ARG A 334 -5.32 16.59 -15.40
CA ARG A 334 -5.14 16.91 -16.82
C ARG A 334 -4.26 18.14 -17.04
N ILE A 335 -4.50 19.21 -16.27
CA ILE A 335 -3.68 20.43 -16.33
C ILE A 335 -2.23 20.12 -15.98
N ALA A 336 -2.00 19.31 -14.93
CA ALA A 336 -0.67 18.88 -14.54
C ALA A 336 0.01 18.10 -15.68
N ASP A 337 -0.68 17.13 -16.27
CA ASP A 337 -0.16 16.30 -17.38
C ASP A 337 0.19 17.14 -18.61
N GLU A 338 -0.67 18.10 -19.00
CA GLU A 338 -0.42 19.03 -20.11
C GLU A 338 0.80 19.93 -19.86
N ASN A 339 1.21 20.12 -18.60
CA ASN A 339 2.41 20.88 -18.19
C ASN A 339 3.59 19.98 -17.78
N GLY A 340 3.56 18.68 -18.08
CA GLY A 340 4.68 17.77 -17.85
C GLY A 340 4.79 17.23 -16.41
N PHE A 341 3.71 17.28 -15.60
CA PHE A 341 3.69 16.74 -14.25
C PHE A 341 2.73 15.55 -14.14
N CYS A 342 3.24 14.39 -13.74
CA CYS A 342 2.42 13.20 -13.47
C CYS A 342 2.00 13.17 -12.00
N ILE A 343 0.71 13.38 -11.75
CA ILE A 343 0.06 13.21 -10.44
C ILE A 343 -1.16 12.29 -10.59
N ALA A 344 -1.77 11.87 -9.49
CA ALA A 344 -2.95 11.01 -9.52
C ALA A 344 -4.17 11.64 -8.85
N THR A 345 -5.37 11.21 -9.25
CA THR A 345 -6.55 11.36 -8.39
C THR A 345 -6.38 10.51 -7.13
N GLY A 346 -6.97 10.89 -6.00
CA GLY A 346 -6.79 10.22 -4.70
C GLY A 346 -6.81 8.68 -4.78
N SER A 347 -7.82 8.12 -5.46
CA SER A 347 -7.99 6.67 -5.65
C SER A 347 -7.73 6.24 -7.10
N ALA A 348 -6.49 6.31 -7.57
CA ALA A 348 -6.12 5.92 -8.94
C ALA A 348 -6.48 4.46 -9.31
N CYS A 349 -6.67 3.57 -8.32
CA CYS A 349 -6.98 2.15 -8.53
C CYS A 349 -8.47 1.80 -8.51
N SER A 350 -9.37 2.75 -8.21
CA SER A 350 -10.81 2.48 -8.14
C SER A 350 -11.46 2.64 -9.52
N SER A 351 -11.80 1.51 -10.16
CA SER A 351 -12.49 1.49 -11.46
C SER A 351 -13.94 1.98 -11.41
N LYS A 352 -14.55 2.01 -10.21
CA LYS A 352 -15.93 2.45 -9.99
C LYS A 352 -15.96 3.88 -9.46
N LYS A 353 -16.71 4.77 -10.12
CA LYS A 353 -16.85 6.19 -9.71
C LYS A 353 -17.25 6.39 -8.23
N LYS A 354 -18.06 5.48 -7.66
CA LYS A 354 -18.53 5.57 -6.26
C LYS A 354 -17.46 5.31 -5.20
N ASP A 355 -16.39 4.58 -5.53
CA ASP A 355 -15.38 4.19 -4.54
C ASP A 355 -14.18 5.14 -4.48
N ARG A 356 -14.16 6.16 -5.37
CA ARG A 356 -13.03 7.10 -5.50
C ARG A 356 -12.87 8.07 -4.33
N THR A 357 -13.93 8.33 -3.58
CA THR A 357 -13.98 9.27 -2.47
C THR A 357 -14.07 8.60 -1.11
N ARG A 358 -14.18 7.25 -1.09
CA ARG A 358 -14.45 6.46 0.10
C ARG A 358 -13.54 6.78 1.29
N VAL A 359 -12.23 6.91 1.07
CA VAL A 359 -11.27 7.21 2.13
C VAL A 359 -11.57 8.57 2.75
N LEU A 360 -11.71 9.62 1.95
CA LEU A 360 -11.99 10.97 2.45
C LEU A 360 -13.40 11.09 3.03
N GLU A 361 -14.40 10.43 2.44
CA GLU A 361 -15.76 10.37 3.00
C GLU A 361 -15.78 9.66 4.36
N SER A 362 -14.97 8.62 4.55
CA SER A 362 -14.84 7.96 5.86
C SER A 362 -14.24 8.86 6.93
N MET A 363 -13.52 9.90 6.52
CA MET A 363 -12.96 10.95 7.37
C MET A 363 -13.93 12.11 7.62
N GLY A 364 -15.16 12.03 7.09
CA GLY A 364 -16.17 13.09 7.20
C GLY A 364 -16.00 14.24 6.20
N VAL A 365 -15.17 14.08 5.17
CA VAL A 365 -15.07 15.06 4.08
C VAL A 365 -16.29 14.93 3.18
N GLU A 366 -16.95 16.06 2.91
CA GLU A 366 -18.11 16.11 2.04
C GLU A 366 -17.76 15.56 0.63
N ALA A 367 -18.68 14.78 0.04
CA ALA A 367 -18.45 14.06 -1.22
C ALA A 367 -18.06 14.99 -2.39
N GLU A 368 -18.59 16.22 -2.45
CA GLU A 368 -18.21 17.18 -3.47
C GLU A 368 -16.76 17.66 -3.30
N THR A 369 -16.37 17.96 -2.07
CA THR A 369 -15.00 18.35 -1.72
C THR A 369 -14.03 17.17 -1.94
N ALA A 370 -14.41 15.95 -1.55
CA ALA A 370 -13.61 14.75 -1.75
C ALA A 370 -13.33 14.45 -3.24
N ARG A 371 -14.26 14.79 -4.14
CA ARG A 371 -14.07 14.67 -5.60
C ARG A 371 -12.99 15.60 -6.18
N SER A 372 -12.60 16.63 -5.46
CA SER A 372 -11.51 17.52 -5.87
C SER A 372 -10.11 16.97 -5.53
N ALA A 373 -10.04 15.89 -4.75
CA ALA A 373 -8.80 15.42 -4.18
C ALA A 373 -7.86 14.81 -5.21
N VAL A 374 -6.66 15.34 -5.29
CA VAL A 374 -5.52 14.79 -6.03
C VAL A 374 -4.41 14.39 -5.06
N ARG A 375 -3.61 13.41 -5.47
CA ARG A 375 -2.47 12.94 -4.70
C ARG A 375 -1.18 13.26 -5.42
N VAL A 376 -0.27 13.92 -4.71
CA VAL A 376 1.15 14.02 -5.07
C VAL A 376 1.91 12.99 -4.26
N SER A 377 2.73 12.20 -4.91
CA SER A 377 3.60 11.24 -4.22
C SER A 377 5.04 11.38 -4.64
N ILE A 378 5.89 11.52 -3.62
CA ILE A 378 7.30 11.86 -3.67
C ILE A 378 8.12 10.57 -3.65
N GLY A 379 9.20 10.54 -4.42
CA GLY A 379 10.14 9.43 -4.42
C GLY A 379 11.57 9.88 -4.13
N PRO A 380 12.53 8.93 -4.06
CA PRO A 380 13.93 9.23 -3.74
C PRO A 380 14.62 10.20 -4.67
N THR A 381 14.17 10.28 -5.92
CA THR A 381 14.76 11.17 -6.93
C THR A 381 14.00 12.47 -7.12
N THR A 382 12.92 12.71 -6.34
CA THR A 382 12.17 13.95 -6.38
C THR A 382 12.98 15.08 -5.74
N THR A 383 13.11 16.21 -6.43
CA THR A 383 13.90 17.35 -6.00
C THR A 383 13.04 18.55 -5.58
N LEU A 384 13.59 19.45 -4.76
CA LEU A 384 12.92 20.71 -4.42
C LEU A 384 12.62 21.56 -5.65
N GLN A 385 13.51 21.57 -6.63
CA GLN A 385 13.30 22.29 -7.89
C GLN A 385 12.06 21.77 -8.64
N GLN A 386 11.84 20.47 -8.66
CA GLN A 386 10.63 19.88 -9.26
C GLN A 386 9.36 20.27 -8.50
N ILE A 387 9.43 20.33 -7.17
CA ILE A 387 8.32 20.79 -6.33
C ILE A 387 8.04 22.28 -6.56
N ASP A 388 9.06 23.12 -6.66
CA ASP A 388 8.89 24.55 -6.96
C ASP A 388 8.25 24.76 -8.33
N ALA A 389 8.72 24.08 -9.36
CA ALA A 389 8.15 24.15 -10.70
C ALA A 389 6.69 23.69 -10.73
N PHE A 390 6.34 22.65 -9.96
CA PHE A 390 4.97 22.19 -9.82
C PHE A 390 4.07 23.22 -9.13
N LEU A 391 4.54 23.85 -8.04
CA LEU A 391 3.82 24.93 -7.35
C LEU A 391 3.63 26.16 -8.25
N ASP A 392 4.63 26.54 -9.03
CA ASP A 392 4.55 27.64 -10.00
C ASP A 392 3.52 27.35 -11.09
N MET A 393 3.43 26.12 -11.56
CA MET A 393 2.42 25.69 -12.52
C MET A 393 1.02 25.81 -11.90
N LEU A 394 0.80 25.26 -10.70
CA LEU A 394 -0.49 25.32 -10.00
C LEU A 394 -0.94 26.77 -9.75
N SER A 395 -0.01 27.63 -9.30
CA SER A 395 -0.30 29.04 -8.98
C SER A 395 -0.70 29.87 -10.21
N ARG A 396 -0.23 29.49 -11.40
CA ARG A 396 -0.60 30.14 -12.66
C ARG A 396 -1.88 29.58 -13.28
N ALA A 397 -2.03 28.25 -13.25
CA ALA A 397 -3.07 27.58 -14.01
C ALA A 397 -4.44 27.51 -13.29
N LEU A 398 -4.45 27.39 -11.95
CA LEU A 398 -5.71 27.11 -11.23
C LEU A 398 -6.55 28.35 -10.86
N PRO A 399 -5.99 29.52 -10.47
CA PRO A 399 -6.81 30.66 -10.04
C PRO A 399 -7.85 31.13 -11.04
N PRO A 400 -7.56 31.21 -12.37
CA PRO A 400 -8.57 31.58 -13.37
C PRO A 400 -9.76 30.62 -13.40
N LEU A 401 -9.51 29.33 -13.30
CA LEU A 401 -10.55 28.28 -13.32
C LEU A 401 -11.40 28.30 -12.06
N LEU A 402 -10.78 28.50 -10.89
CA LEU A 402 -11.49 28.64 -9.63
C LEU A 402 -12.41 29.87 -9.60
N SER A 403 -12.04 30.97 -10.27
CA SER A 403 -12.89 32.17 -10.38
C SER A 403 -14.13 31.91 -11.24
N ILE A 404 -13.97 31.24 -12.38
CA ILE A 404 -15.07 30.86 -13.27
C ILE A 404 -16.05 29.92 -12.60
N SER A 405 -15.54 28.86 -11.93
CA SER A 405 -16.37 27.86 -11.28
C SER A 405 -17.20 28.41 -10.13
N ARG A 406 -16.70 29.44 -9.43
CA ARG A 406 -17.45 30.12 -8.34
C ARG A 406 -18.50 31.09 -8.88
N GLY A 407 -18.25 31.73 -10.02
CA GLY A 407 -19.22 32.62 -10.71
C GLY A 407 -20.38 31.88 -11.38
N ALA A 408 -20.21 30.59 -11.68
CA ALA A 408 -21.27 29.74 -12.25
C ALA A 408 -22.18 29.06 -11.20
N ALA A 409 -21.81 29.11 -9.95
CA ALA A 409 -22.56 28.51 -8.81
C ALA A 409 -23.38 29.55 -8.01
N GLY A 410 -23.30 30.84 -8.33
CA GLY A 410 -24.12 31.95 -7.83
C GLY A 410 -25.09 32.47 -8.88
#